data_9c587223fad0daf68658bef975f3afd9
#
_entry.id   9c587223fad0daf68658bef975f3afd9
#
_cell.length_a   1.000
_cell.length_b   1.000
_cell.length_c   1.000
_cell.angle_alpha   90.00
_cell.angle_beta   90.00
_cell.angle_gamma   90.00
#
_symmetry.space_group_name_H-M   'P 1'
#
loop_
_entity.id
_entity.type
_entity.pdbx_description
1 polymer ?
#
loop_
_entity_poly.entity_id
_entity_poly.type
_entity_poly.pdbx_seq_one_letter_code
_entity_poly.pdbx_strand_id
1 'polypeptide(L)'
;MSILTKNKIINTNFFYLLILGLFSFFVNLYYAKLGSFPIDTFLHYDSAYRILNDELPVRDYWIVSGLAVDLIQSFFFKIFGTNWFAYSLHASFFNCLITIFVYIFLTNIKISKLKAFIFSISFSLLSYTISGTPFVDLHATYFLLIATLLIINNLGRQKNYLWFFITFLIFLSFFSKQVPVTYAILVYSIVLLLFFIKNRDFKKISIIFFSIIFHMILLIFVLKINKIEFGNFYIQYLDYPKSIGSSRLNNFEFAINSFFNKYKFIIIPLFLLIFLKLKKSKIFSEESIGHLIFVIFTIILIFHQLMTKNQIFIYFLIPIIFGLLEQEIYTSKYKYKKYISIFMILILAFITTKYHLRYNENKKFHELTNIQLEKKIKAEKIHKNLRGLYWKNPHYEGSPSDEVLILNKAQKIIYSNKEHEIMLISHYKFLDSITKKKMNYPSKTFTMDGASIPLTSNKHYNYYKNFLKNKIKKNNINKVFFFKHEKIPFKIITNYIEKNCYNITEDEIFYVLELKCFK
;
A
#
# COMPACT_ATOMS: atom_id res chain seq x y z
N MET A 1 18.04 -35.07 23.54
CA MET A 1 18.14 -34.67 22.11
C MET A 1 19.57 -34.19 21.89
N SER A 2 20.35 -34.89 21.07
CA SER A 2 21.79 -34.65 20.95
C SER A 2 22.10 -33.29 20.29
N ILE A 3 23.25 -32.68 20.60
CA ILE A 3 23.71 -31.42 20.01
C ILE A 3 23.71 -31.47 18.47
N LEU A 4 24.02 -32.62 17.90
CA LEU A 4 24.01 -32.89 16.45
C LEU A 4 22.61 -32.74 15.82
N THR A 5 21.55 -33.19 16.52
CA THR A 5 20.17 -33.02 16.03
C THR A 5 19.71 -31.59 16.11
N LYS A 6 20.14 -30.83 17.13
CA LYS A 6 19.84 -29.40 17.31
C LYS A 6 20.51 -28.56 16.21
N ASN A 7 21.76 -28.83 15.88
CA ASN A 7 22.48 -28.13 14.81
C ASN A 7 21.91 -28.42 13.42
N LYS A 8 21.50 -29.66 13.13
CA LYS A 8 20.85 -30.03 11.87
C LYS A 8 19.49 -29.36 11.69
N ILE A 9 18.74 -29.16 12.80
CA ILE A 9 17.45 -28.47 12.81
C ILE A 9 17.61 -26.97 12.57
N ILE A 10 18.62 -26.35 13.16
CA ILE A 10 18.93 -24.92 12.96
C ILE A 10 19.35 -24.67 11.52
N ASN A 11 20.24 -25.48 10.98
CA ASN A 11 20.70 -25.38 9.59
C ASN A 11 19.55 -25.47 8.56
N THR A 12 18.59 -26.40 8.78
CA THR A 12 17.45 -26.55 7.85
C THR A 12 16.50 -25.35 7.87
N ASN A 13 16.26 -24.73 9.03
CA ASN A 13 15.43 -23.52 9.11
C ASN A 13 16.11 -22.33 8.43
N PHE A 14 17.41 -22.15 8.67
CA PHE A 14 18.19 -21.08 8.04
C PHE A 14 18.18 -21.20 6.51
N PHE A 15 18.32 -22.41 5.99
CA PHE A 15 18.27 -22.66 4.55
C PHE A 15 16.93 -22.26 3.92
N TYR A 16 15.80 -22.64 4.53
CA TYR A 16 14.48 -22.22 4.03
C TYR A 16 14.28 -20.71 4.11
N LEU A 17 14.70 -20.06 5.18
CA LEU A 17 14.63 -18.61 5.33
C LEU A 17 15.47 -17.88 4.28
N LEU A 18 16.67 -18.36 4.01
CA LEU A 18 17.56 -17.79 2.99
C LEU A 18 16.92 -17.87 1.60
N ILE A 19 16.46 -19.06 1.20
CA ILE A 19 15.82 -19.25 -0.11
C ILE A 19 14.56 -18.40 -0.24
N LEU A 20 13.70 -18.38 0.78
CA LEU A 20 12.49 -17.57 0.77
C LEU A 20 12.81 -16.09 0.67
N GLY A 21 13.79 -15.63 1.43
CA GLY A 21 14.23 -14.24 1.39
C GLY A 21 14.73 -13.84 0.01
N LEU A 22 15.65 -14.61 -0.56
CA LEU A 22 16.18 -14.36 -1.91
C LEU A 22 15.09 -14.45 -2.97
N PHE A 23 14.27 -15.50 -2.95
CA PHE A 23 13.21 -15.70 -3.93
C PHE A 23 12.21 -14.55 -3.90
N SER A 24 11.64 -14.23 -2.73
CA SER A 24 10.64 -13.18 -2.59
C SER A 24 11.18 -11.79 -2.92
N PHE A 25 12.44 -11.52 -2.63
CA PHE A 25 13.12 -10.30 -2.98
C PHE A 25 13.29 -10.15 -4.50
N PHE A 26 13.91 -11.14 -5.14
CA PHE A 26 14.24 -11.07 -6.57
C PHE A 26 13.01 -11.18 -7.47
N VAL A 27 12.00 -11.97 -7.09
CA VAL A 27 10.75 -12.05 -7.87
C VAL A 27 10.02 -10.70 -7.87
N ASN A 28 9.99 -9.99 -6.75
CA ASN A 28 9.41 -8.66 -6.73
C ASN A 28 10.24 -7.67 -7.56
N LEU A 29 11.56 -7.69 -7.42
CA LEU A 29 12.46 -6.83 -8.20
C LEU A 29 12.32 -7.06 -9.72
N TYR A 30 12.04 -8.30 -10.13
CA TYR A 30 11.75 -8.63 -11.52
C TYR A 30 10.45 -7.99 -11.99
N TYR A 31 9.34 -8.14 -11.24
CA TYR A 31 8.04 -7.60 -11.64
C TYR A 31 7.95 -6.07 -11.49
N ALA A 32 8.76 -5.45 -10.66
CA ALA A 32 8.89 -3.99 -10.57
C ALA A 32 9.40 -3.33 -11.85
N LYS A 33 10.02 -4.09 -12.76
CA LYS A 33 10.56 -3.56 -14.03
C LYS A 33 9.52 -3.42 -15.14
N LEU A 34 8.33 -4.01 -14.98
CA LEU A 34 7.36 -4.19 -16.06
C LEU A 34 6.28 -3.10 -16.06
N GLY A 35 6.42 -2.16 -16.96
CA GLY A 35 5.44 -1.11 -17.23
C GLY A 35 5.30 -0.07 -16.10
N SER A 36 4.58 0.99 -16.36
CA SER A 36 4.24 2.01 -15.38
C SER A 36 2.78 2.44 -15.53
N PHE A 37 2.17 2.77 -14.42
CA PHE A 37 0.88 3.42 -14.31
C PHE A 37 1.12 4.75 -13.60
N PRO A 38 1.45 5.84 -14.32
CA PRO A 38 2.03 7.05 -13.74
C PRO A 38 1.27 7.60 -12.53
N ILE A 39 -0.06 7.56 -12.58
CA ILE A 39 -0.91 8.07 -11.51
C ILE A 39 -0.65 7.40 -10.15
N ASP A 40 -0.38 6.10 -10.13
CA ASP A 40 -0.12 5.34 -8.90
C ASP A 40 1.37 5.06 -8.70
N THR A 41 2.09 4.78 -9.79
CA THR A 41 3.49 4.34 -9.72
C THR A 41 4.41 5.41 -9.13
N PHE A 42 4.22 6.69 -9.46
CA PHE A 42 5.14 7.76 -9.03
C PHE A 42 4.66 8.58 -7.83
N LEU A 43 3.53 8.21 -7.22
CA LEU A 43 2.99 8.89 -6.03
C LEU A 43 3.98 8.96 -4.87
N HIS A 44 4.51 7.79 -4.50
CA HIS A 44 5.42 7.65 -3.37
C HIS A 44 6.86 7.99 -3.76
N TYR A 45 7.18 7.89 -5.04
CA TYR A 45 8.46 8.34 -5.58
C TYR A 45 8.63 9.85 -5.40
N ASP A 46 7.64 10.64 -5.84
CA ASP A 46 7.62 12.09 -5.70
C ASP A 46 7.61 12.53 -4.22
N SER A 47 6.63 12.03 -3.45
CA SER A 47 6.51 12.42 -2.05
C SER A 47 7.77 12.14 -1.24
N ALA A 48 8.43 11.00 -1.48
CA ALA A 48 9.67 10.65 -0.81
C ALA A 48 10.84 11.57 -1.23
N TYR A 49 10.92 11.94 -2.50
CA TYR A 49 11.91 12.90 -2.99
C TYR A 49 11.70 14.29 -2.37
N ARG A 50 10.44 14.74 -2.28
CA ARG A 50 10.06 16.03 -1.68
C ARG A 50 10.41 16.08 -0.19
N ILE A 51 10.18 14.99 0.56
CA ILE A 51 10.57 14.88 1.98
C ILE A 51 12.09 15.06 2.13
N LEU A 52 12.92 14.52 1.24
CA LEU A 52 14.36 14.72 1.25
C LEU A 52 14.77 16.17 0.97
N ASN A 53 13.91 16.95 0.33
CA ASN A 53 14.12 18.37 0.02
C ASN A 53 13.31 19.31 0.95
N ASP A 54 13.00 18.84 2.16
CA ASP A 54 12.26 19.58 3.20
C ASP A 54 10.84 20.04 2.81
N GLU A 55 10.24 19.44 1.79
CA GLU A 55 8.82 19.60 1.50
C GLU A 55 8.01 18.49 2.18
N LEU A 56 7.31 18.83 3.24
CA LEU A 56 6.61 17.87 4.07
C LEU A 56 5.12 17.72 3.68
N PRO A 57 4.60 16.49 3.68
CA PRO A 57 3.17 16.26 3.51
C PRO A 57 2.38 16.98 4.62
N VAL A 58 1.16 17.39 4.31
CA VAL A 58 0.26 18.20 5.16
C VAL A 58 0.69 19.67 5.25
N ARG A 59 1.99 19.95 5.45
CA ARG A 59 2.52 21.32 5.58
C ARG A 59 2.63 22.02 4.22
N ASP A 60 3.24 21.35 3.25
CA ASP A 60 3.62 21.97 1.97
C ASP A 60 2.80 21.47 0.77
N TYR A 61 2.13 20.33 0.90
CA TYR A 61 1.23 19.80 -0.11
C TYR A 61 0.11 18.96 0.51
N TRP A 62 -1.04 18.96 -0.18
CA TRP A 62 -2.23 18.24 0.25
C TRP A 62 -2.06 16.73 0.11
N ILE A 63 -2.44 16.01 1.15
CA ILE A 63 -2.41 14.54 1.15
C ILE A 63 -3.73 13.97 1.66
N VAL A 64 -3.95 12.69 1.35
CA VAL A 64 -5.10 11.91 1.84
C VAL A 64 -4.64 10.65 2.55
N SER A 65 -3.47 10.11 2.17
CA SER A 65 -2.92 8.87 2.74
C SER A 65 -1.43 8.71 2.40
N GLY A 66 -0.78 7.70 2.99
CA GLY A 66 0.55 7.24 2.58
C GLY A 66 1.72 7.83 3.35
N LEU A 67 1.50 8.52 4.48
CA LEU A 67 2.58 9.12 5.27
C LEU A 67 3.70 8.14 5.62
N ALA A 68 3.35 6.96 6.15
CA ALA A 68 4.36 5.96 6.51
C ALA A 68 5.12 5.44 5.28
N VAL A 69 4.42 5.22 4.17
CA VAL A 69 5.04 4.75 2.92
C VAL A 69 6.03 5.77 2.37
N ASP A 70 5.66 7.05 2.37
CA ASP A 70 6.49 8.15 1.89
C ASP A 70 7.76 8.32 2.75
N LEU A 71 7.62 8.25 4.08
CA LEU A 71 8.74 8.33 5.01
C LEU A 71 9.70 7.13 4.86
N ILE A 72 9.18 5.91 4.75
CA ILE A 72 9.99 4.73 4.52
C ILE A 72 10.70 4.84 3.17
N GLN A 73 10.01 5.27 2.12
CA GLN A 73 10.61 5.46 0.81
C GLN A 73 11.68 6.55 0.81
N SER A 74 11.49 7.65 1.55
CA SER A 74 12.50 8.70 1.67
C SER A 74 13.78 8.17 2.32
N PHE A 75 13.66 7.26 3.30
CA PHE A 75 14.81 6.57 3.89
C PHE A 75 15.59 5.73 2.86
N PHE A 76 14.88 4.96 2.01
CA PHE A 76 15.53 4.23 0.92
C PHE A 76 16.22 5.16 -0.07
N PHE A 77 15.61 6.29 -0.41
CA PHE A 77 16.24 7.28 -1.29
C PHE A 77 17.45 7.96 -0.66
N LYS A 78 17.42 8.20 0.64
CA LYS A 78 18.57 8.76 1.38
C LYS A 78 19.78 7.85 1.32
N ILE A 79 19.59 6.53 1.36
CA ILE A 79 20.68 5.54 1.35
C ILE A 79 21.15 5.21 -0.06
N PHE A 80 20.22 4.96 -0.99
CA PHE A 80 20.52 4.41 -2.31
C PHE A 80 20.37 5.43 -3.46
N GLY A 81 20.07 6.69 -3.12
CA GLY A 81 19.80 7.75 -4.09
C GLY A 81 18.39 7.71 -4.69
N THR A 82 17.95 8.84 -5.26
CA THR A 82 16.62 8.97 -5.87
C THR A 82 16.64 8.36 -7.27
N ASN A 83 16.32 7.07 -7.35
CA ASN A 83 16.31 6.32 -8.60
C ASN A 83 15.33 5.14 -8.54
N TRP A 84 15.03 4.54 -9.70
CA TRP A 84 14.09 3.42 -9.82
C TRP A 84 14.52 2.18 -9.03
N PHE A 85 15.83 1.91 -8.95
CA PHE A 85 16.33 0.79 -8.16
C PHE A 85 15.98 0.93 -6.69
N ALA A 86 16.26 2.09 -6.07
CA ALA A 86 15.91 2.35 -4.68
C ALA A 86 14.40 2.28 -4.42
N TYR A 87 13.59 2.68 -5.41
CA TYR A 87 12.14 2.60 -5.33
C TYR A 87 11.63 1.15 -5.36
N SER A 88 12.12 0.34 -6.29
CA SER A 88 11.77 -1.09 -6.37
C SER A 88 12.37 -1.92 -5.23
N LEU A 89 13.53 -1.51 -4.70
CA LEU A 89 14.19 -2.12 -3.56
C LEU A 89 13.30 -2.08 -2.30
N HIS A 90 12.63 -0.96 -2.04
CA HIS A 90 11.70 -0.82 -0.92
C HIS A 90 10.60 -1.91 -0.98
N ALA A 91 9.88 -2.02 -2.09
CA ALA A 91 8.83 -3.02 -2.25
C ALA A 91 9.38 -4.47 -2.16
N SER A 92 10.56 -4.71 -2.73
CA SER A 92 11.23 -6.02 -2.69
C SER A 92 11.63 -6.42 -1.28
N PHE A 93 12.14 -5.47 -0.49
CA PHE A 93 12.45 -5.66 0.92
C PHE A 93 11.19 -6.03 1.73
N PHE A 94 10.08 -5.32 1.49
CA PHE A 94 8.82 -5.62 2.16
C PHE A 94 8.24 -6.98 1.75
N ASN A 95 8.34 -7.36 0.47
CA ASN A 95 7.93 -8.70 0.03
C ASN A 95 8.74 -9.80 0.72
N CYS A 96 10.05 -9.60 0.87
CA CYS A 96 10.92 -10.49 1.61
C CYS A 96 10.53 -10.58 3.09
N LEU A 97 10.40 -9.45 3.76
CA LEU A 97 10.10 -9.37 5.18
C LEU A 97 8.77 -10.05 5.52
N ILE A 98 7.69 -9.74 4.80
CA ILE A 98 6.38 -10.33 5.09
C ILE A 98 6.33 -11.82 4.76
N THR A 99 7.03 -12.27 3.72
CA THR A 99 7.12 -13.71 3.35
C THR A 99 7.82 -14.50 4.46
N ILE A 100 8.92 -13.97 5.00
CA ILE A 100 9.63 -14.55 6.14
C ILE A 100 8.71 -14.62 7.38
N PHE A 101 7.96 -13.55 7.65
CA PHE A 101 7.00 -13.51 8.75
C PHE A 101 5.91 -14.60 8.61
N VAL A 102 5.36 -14.78 7.42
CA VAL A 102 4.37 -15.83 7.15
C VAL A 102 4.97 -17.22 7.37
N TYR A 103 6.20 -17.47 6.91
CA TYR A 103 6.89 -18.74 7.16
C TYR A 103 7.08 -19.01 8.66
N ILE A 104 7.56 -18.01 9.41
CA ILE A 104 7.74 -18.12 10.87
C ILE A 104 6.40 -18.36 11.55
N PHE A 105 5.34 -17.68 11.14
CA PHE A 105 4.00 -17.89 11.67
C PHE A 105 3.54 -19.33 11.44
N LEU A 106 3.62 -19.84 10.21
CA LEU A 106 3.20 -21.19 9.85
C LEU A 106 3.97 -22.27 10.61
N THR A 107 5.28 -22.08 10.79
CA THR A 107 6.09 -23.02 11.60
C THR A 107 5.76 -22.94 13.09
N ASN A 108 5.43 -21.76 13.60
CA ASN A 108 5.01 -21.57 14.99
C ASN A 108 3.68 -22.26 15.33
N ILE A 109 2.76 -22.32 14.37
CA ILE A 109 1.50 -23.09 14.48
C ILE A 109 1.67 -24.59 14.16
N LYS A 110 2.92 -25.08 14.16
CA LYS A 110 3.30 -26.49 13.99
C LYS A 110 3.06 -27.07 12.59
N ILE A 111 3.00 -26.26 11.55
CA ILE A 111 3.08 -26.75 10.17
C ILE A 111 4.52 -27.24 9.90
N SER A 112 4.63 -28.37 9.18
CA SER A 112 5.96 -28.88 8.78
C SER A 112 6.72 -27.86 7.94
N LYS A 113 8.04 -27.77 8.12
CA LYS A 113 8.89 -26.77 7.46
C LYS A 113 8.72 -26.73 5.94
N LEU A 114 8.65 -27.89 5.30
CA LEU A 114 8.48 -27.98 3.85
C LEU A 114 7.11 -27.42 3.41
N LYS A 115 6.03 -27.73 4.11
CA LYS A 115 4.70 -27.18 3.77
C LYS A 115 4.65 -25.70 4.03
N ALA A 116 5.17 -25.23 5.17
CA ALA A 116 5.30 -23.80 5.46
C ALA A 116 6.10 -23.07 4.37
N PHE A 117 7.17 -23.68 3.86
CA PHE A 117 7.95 -23.15 2.76
C PHE A 117 7.13 -23.04 1.46
N ILE A 118 6.40 -24.10 1.07
CA ILE A 118 5.53 -24.10 -0.12
C ILE A 118 4.46 -23.00 -0.01
N PHE A 119 3.79 -22.89 1.14
CA PHE A 119 2.77 -21.86 1.38
C PHE A 119 3.37 -20.46 1.32
N SER A 120 4.58 -20.27 1.84
CA SER A 120 5.27 -18.97 1.83
C SER A 120 5.77 -18.56 0.44
N ILE A 121 6.21 -19.53 -0.41
CA ILE A 121 6.49 -19.23 -1.83
C ILE A 121 5.22 -18.78 -2.54
N SER A 122 4.11 -19.49 -2.35
CA SER A 122 2.82 -19.09 -2.90
C SER A 122 2.41 -17.68 -2.44
N PHE A 123 2.60 -17.37 -1.15
CA PHE A 123 2.36 -16.04 -0.60
C PHE A 123 3.20 -14.97 -1.28
N SER A 124 4.50 -15.18 -1.46
CA SER A 124 5.41 -14.19 -2.06
C SER A 124 5.06 -13.83 -3.50
N LEU A 125 4.50 -14.78 -4.26
CA LEU A 125 4.02 -14.56 -5.63
C LEU A 125 2.69 -13.81 -5.71
N LEU A 126 1.89 -13.83 -4.63
CA LEU A 126 0.57 -13.22 -4.57
C LEU A 126 0.54 -11.94 -3.71
N SER A 127 1.69 -11.52 -3.17
CA SER A 127 1.79 -10.36 -2.30
C SER A 127 2.26 -9.10 -3.02
N TYR A 128 3.41 -8.56 -2.70
CA TYR A 128 3.90 -7.28 -3.23
C TYR A 128 4.21 -7.29 -4.73
N THR A 129 4.52 -8.43 -5.30
CA THR A 129 4.83 -8.62 -6.74
C THR A 129 3.74 -8.09 -7.68
N ILE A 130 2.51 -8.02 -7.22
CA ILE A 130 1.36 -7.52 -7.98
C ILE A 130 1.55 -6.05 -8.36
N SER A 131 1.95 -5.20 -7.42
CA SER A 131 2.30 -3.80 -7.70
C SER A 131 3.76 -3.67 -8.13
N GLY A 132 4.65 -4.42 -7.53
CA GLY A 132 6.10 -4.37 -7.73
C GLY A 132 6.77 -3.12 -7.14
N THR A 133 6.01 -2.07 -6.85
CA THR A 133 6.45 -0.78 -6.30
C THR A 133 5.71 -0.45 -5.00
N PRO A 134 6.22 0.45 -4.15
CA PRO A 134 5.54 0.83 -2.91
C PRO A 134 4.11 1.30 -3.16
N PHE A 135 3.17 0.75 -2.41
CA PHE A 135 1.75 1.02 -2.57
C PHE A 135 1.03 1.07 -1.21
N VAL A 136 0.19 2.08 -1.01
CA VAL A 136 -0.44 2.38 0.29
C VAL A 136 -1.29 1.24 0.84
N ASP A 137 -2.12 0.62 -0.02
CA ASP A 137 -3.01 -0.47 0.38
C ASP A 137 -2.23 -1.71 0.80
N LEU A 138 -1.13 -2.02 0.10
CA LEU A 138 -0.28 -3.16 0.43
C LEU A 138 0.47 -2.94 1.74
N HIS A 139 1.07 -1.75 1.94
CA HIS A 139 1.74 -1.43 3.21
C HIS A 139 0.78 -1.47 4.40
N ALA A 140 -0.38 -0.80 4.29
CA ALA A 140 -1.40 -0.83 5.33
C ALA A 140 -1.82 -2.27 5.66
N THR A 141 -2.11 -3.06 4.63
CA THR A 141 -2.55 -4.44 4.78
C THR A 141 -1.46 -5.33 5.39
N TYR A 142 -0.20 -5.17 5.00
CA TYR A 142 0.87 -6.04 5.50
C TYR A 142 1.32 -5.70 6.91
N PHE A 143 1.36 -4.43 7.29
CA PHE A 143 1.56 -4.07 8.69
C PHE A 143 0.43 -4.63 9.56
N LEU A 144 -0.82 -4.52 9.10
CA LEU A 144 -1.96 -5.08 9.79
C LEU A 144 -1.91 -6.62 9.83
N LEU A 145 -1.48 -7.28 8.74
CA LEU A 145 -1.31 -8.73 8.70
C LEU A 145 -0.26 -9.19 9.71
N ILE A 146 0.91 -8.55 9.75
CA ILE A 146 1.95 -8.90 10.73
C ILE A 146 1.41 -8.72 12.15
N ALA A 147 0.71 -7.61 12.44
CA ALA A 147 0.06 -7.38 13.73
C ALA A 147 -0.94 -8.50 14.06
N THR A 148 -1.80 -8.88 13.10
CA THR A 148 -2.78 -9.97 13.23
C THR A 148 -2.12 -11.31 13.54
N LEU A 149 -1.08 -11.68 12.79
CA LEU A 149 -0.34 -12.93 13.01
C LEU A 149 0.39 -12.93 14.35
N LEU A 150 0.90 -11.78 14.78
CA LEU A 150 1.51 -11.63 16.11
C LEU A 150 0.47 -11.74 17.22
N ILE A 151 -0.71 -11.16 17.07
CA ILE A 151 -1.83 -11.33 18.04
C ILE A 151 -2.13 -12.82 18.20
N ILE A 152 -2.35 -13.54 17.09
CA ILE A 152 -2.67 -14.98 17.11
C ILE A 152 -1.57 -15.76 17.84
N ASN A 153 -0.31 -15.51 17.54
CA ASN A 153 0.80 -16.19 18.19
C ASN A 153 0.99 -15.81 19.67
N ASN A 154 0.59 -14.59 20.08
CA ASN A 154 0.87 -14.07 21.42
C ASN A 154 -0.29 -14.24 22.41
N LEU A 155 -1.49 -14.59 21.95
CA LEU A 155 -2.62 -14.87 22.84
C LEU A 155 -2.25 -15.97 23.86
N GLY A 156 -1.58 -17.05 23.42
CA GLY A 156 -1.09 -18.13 24.26
C GLY A 156 0.34 -17.96 24.82
N ARG A 157 1.03 -16.86 24.44
CA ARG A 157 2.39 -16.59 24.89
C ARG A 157 2.38 -15.31 25.71
N GLN A 158 2.72 -15.33 26.97
CA GLN A 158 2.66 -14.14 27.84
C GLN A 158 3.82 -13.14 27.61
N LYS A 159 4.14 -12.82 26.36
CA LYS A 159 5.21 -11.87 26.00
C LYS A 159 4.65 -10.46 25.91
N ASN A 160 4.72 -9.74 27.00
CA ASN A 160 4.14 -8.39 27.12
C ASN A 160 4.70 -7.37 26.11
N TYR A 161 6.01 -7.40 25.81
CA TYR A 161 6.63 -6.49 24.85
C TYR A 161 6.07 -6.62 23.41
N LEU A 162 5.53 -7.79 23.07
CA LEU A 162 4.91 -7.96 21.74
C LEU A 162 3.64 -7.14 21.60
N TRP A 163 2.88 -6.86 22.67
CA TRP A 163 1.71 -5.99 22.60
C TRP A 163 2.07 -4.56 22.23
N PHE A 164 3.19 -4.06 22.75
CA PHE A 164 3.73 -2.76 22.33
C PHE A 164 4.09 -2.75 20.83
N PHE A 165 4.74 -3.81 20.34
CA PHE A 165 5.09 -3.90 18.91
C PHE A 165 3.86 -4.08 18.00
N ILE A 166 2.85 -4.83 18.45
CA ILE A 166 1.56 -4.98 17.74
C ILE A 166 0.87 -3.61 17.55
N THR A 167 0.78 -2.81 18.61
CA THR A 167 0.18 -1.47 18.52
C THR A 167 0.99 -0.55 17.61
N PHE A 168 2.32 -0.65 17.62
CA PHE A 168 3.19 0.08 16.70
C PHE A 168 2.94 -0.29 15.23
N LEU A 169 2.79 -1.58 14.93
CA LEU A 169 2.46 -2.03 13.57
C LEU A 169 1.08 -1.55 13.11
N ILE A 170 0.09 -1.55 14.01
CA ILE A 170 -1.24 -1.00 13.73
C ILE A 170 -1.14 0.51 13.46
N PHE A 171 -0.31 1.23 14.20
CA PHE A 171 -0.02 2.64 13.98
C PHE A 171 0.61 2.88 12.60
N LEU A 172 1.67 2.15 12.23
CA LEU A 172 2.27 2.21 10.89
C LEU A 172 1.28 1.87 9.78
N SER A 173 0.43 0.86 10.02
CA SER A 173 -0.64 0.48 9.11
C SER A 173 -1.62 1.63 8.88
N PHE A 174 -2.08 2.29 9.93
CA PHE A 174 -2.98 3.44 9.87
C PHE A 174 -2.36 4.63 9.14
N PHE A 175 -1.06 4.90 9.36
CA PHE A 175 -0.32 5.95 8.66
C PHE A 175 0.08 5.58 7.23
N SER A 176 -0.02 4.31 6.85
CA SER A 176 0.01 3.92 5.45
C SER A 176 -1.33 4.22 4.78
N LYS A 177 -2.44 3.75 5.35
CA LYS A 177 -3.81 4.05 4.89
C LYS A 177 -4.82 3.85 6.02
N GLN A 178 -5.72 4.81 6.21
CA GLN A 178 -6.69 4.78 7.30
C GLN A 178 -7.66 3.59 7.23
N VAL A 179 -8.10 3.25 6.01
CA VAL A 179 -8.96 2.10 5.74
C VAL A 179 -8.15 1.07 4.95
N PRO A 180 -8.14 -0.21 5.30
CA PRO A 180 -9.07 -0.95 6.17
C PRO A 180 -8.75 -0.95 7.67
N VAL A 181 -7.68 -0.27 8.08
CA VAL A 181 -7.11 -0.39 9.44
C VAL A 181 -8.07 0.09 10.52
N THR A 182 -8.81 1.18 10.28
CA THR A 182 -9.81 1.71 11.24
C THR A 182 -10.86 0.66 11.58
N TYR A 183 -11.33 -0.12 10.60
CA TYR A 183 -12.28 -1.20 10.85
C TYR A 183 -11.66 -2.30 11.72
N ALA A 184 -10.40 -2.64 11.47
CA ALA A 184 -9.68 -3.61 12.28
C ALA A 184 -9.47 -3.11 13.72
N ILE A 185 -9.07 -1.86 13.92
CA ILE A 185 -8.91 -1.27 15.26
C ILE A 185 -10.21 -1.41 16.04
N LEU A 186 -11.34 -1.01 15.47
CA LEU A 186 -12.64 -1.08 16.15
C LEU A 186 -12.99 -2.50 16.57
N VAL A 187 -12.96 -3.46 15.64
CA VAL A 187 -13.39 -4.83 15.94
C VAL A 187 -12.38 -5.58 16.80
N TYR A 188 -11.05 -5.41 16.56
CA TYR A 188 -10.03 -6.05 17.39
C TYR A 188 -10.05 -5.53 18.82
N SER A 189 -10.27 -4.22 19.02
CA SER A 189 -10.37 -3.64 20.36
C SER A 189 -11.52 -4.28 21.15
N ILE A 190 -12.69 -4.46 20.56
CA ILE A 190 -13.83 -5.09 21.20
C ILE A 190 -13.52 -6.55 21.53
N VAL A 191 -13.05 -7.34 20.55
CA VAL A 191 -12.79 -8.78 20.73
C VAL A 191 -11.71 -9.02 21.78
N LEU A 192 -10.59 -8.28 21.72
CA LEU A 192 -9.48 -8.44 22.65
C LEU A 192 -9.84 -7.93 24.05
N LEU A 193 -10.57 -6.84 24.17
CA LEU A 193 -11.03 -6.31 25.45
C LEU A 193 -11.92 -7.32 26.16
N LEU A 194 -12.95 -7.87 25.48
CA LEU A 194 -13.84 -8.90 26.04
C LEU A 194 -13.07 -10.15 26.43
N PHE A 195 -12.10 -10.57 25.62
CA PHE A 195 -11.26 -11.74 25.92
C PHE A 195 -10.40 -11.52 27.16
N PHE A 196 -9.73 -10.36 27.28
CA PHE A 196 -8.86 -10.07 28.43
C PHE A 196 -9.64 -9.82 29.72
N ILE A 197 -10.82 -9.18 29.66
CA ILE A 197 -11.69 -9.01 30.84
C ILE A 197 -12.14 -10.39 31.34
N LYS A 198 -12.61 -11.27 30.43
CA LYS A 198 -13.03 -12.62 30.79
C LYS A 198 -11.91 -13.45 31.45
N ASN A 199 -10.68 -13.30 30.96
CA ASN A 199 -9.52 -14.00 31.50
C ASN A 199 -8.83 -13.23 32.66
N ARG A 200 -9.40 -12.09 33.09
CA ARG A 200 -8.86 -11.21 34.15
C ARG A 200 -7.42 -10.73 33.89
N ASP A 201 -7.05 -10.57 32.60
CA ASP A 201 -5.71 -10.16 32.20
C ASP A 201 -5.63 -8.62 32.01
N PHE A 202 -5.89 -7.89 33.07
CA PHE A 202 -5.86 -6.42 33.09
C PHE A 202 -4.48 -5.84 32.75
N LYS A 203 -3.41 -6.61 33.01
CA LYS A 203 -2.04 -6.21 32.67
C LYS A 203 -1.88 -5.99 31.17
N LYS A 204 -2.41 -6.87 30.32
CA LYS A 204 -2.37 -6.71 28.86
C LYS A 204 -3.17 -5.50 28.41
N ILE A 205 -4.35 -5.27 29.00
CA ILE A 205 -5.16 -4.08 28.72
C ILE A 205 -4.35 -2.81 29.00
N SER A 206 -3.72 -2.73 30.19
CA SER A 206 -2.89 -1.59 30.56
C SER A 206 -1.72 -1.38 29.60
N ILE A 207 -1.01 -2.44 29.21
CA ILE A 207 0.12 -2.35 28.27
C ILE A 207 -0.33 -1.79 26.92
N ILE A 208 -1.44 -2.30 26.36
CA ILE A 208 -2.01 -1.82 25.09
C ILE A 208 -2.39 -0.34 25.23
N PHE A 209 -3.08 0.04 26.30
CA PHE A 209 -3.50 1.41 26.56
C PHE A 209 -2.31 2.39 26.63
N PHE A 210 -1.32 2.09 27.45
CA PHE A 210 -0.12 2.94 27.56
C PHE A 210 0.69 2.98 26.25
N SER A 211 0.73 1.89 25.52
CA SER A 211 1.36 1.84 24.19
C SER A 211 0.68 2.78 23.20
N ILE A 212 -0.66 2.80 23.18
CA ILE A 212 -1.43 3.73 22.32
C ILE A 212 -1.12 5.18 22.70
N ILE A 213 -1.13 5.51 24.02
CA ILE A 213 -0.78 6.86 24.50
C ILE A 213 0.63 7.25 24.05
N PHE A 214 1.60 6.35 24.20
CA PHE A 214 2.97 6.59 23.76
C PHE A 214 3.06 6.93 22.26
N HIS A 215 2.38 6.16 21.39
CA HIS A 215 2.38 6.43 19.96
C HIS A 215 1.66 7.75 19.60
N MET A 216 0.61 8.14 20.35
CA MET A 216 -0.05 9.44 20.17
C MET A 216 0.86 10.60 20.59
N ILE A 217 1.59 10.48 21.71
CA ILE A 217 2.59 11.46 22.13
C ILE A 217 3.69 11.60 21.07
N LEU A 218 4.20 10.47 20.57
CA LEU A 218 5.19 10.44 19.51
C LEU A 218 4.69 11.17 18.25
N LEU A 219 3.43 10.95 17.84
CA LEU A 219 2.82 11.66 16.72
C LEU A 219 2.82 13.17 16.94
N ILE A 220 2.30 13.63 18.10
CA ILE A 220 2.26 15.06 18.44
C ILE A 220 3.67 15.68 18.41
N PHE A 221 4.65 14.98 18.94
CA PHE A 221 6.05 15.39 18.93
C PHE A 221 6.59 15.53 17.50
N VAL A 222 6.35 14.54 16.63
CA VAL A 222 6.76 14.57 15.23
C VAL A 222 6.09 15.73 14.48
N LEU A 223 4.78 15.96 14.67
CA LEU A 223 4.08 17.08 14.05
C LEU A 223 4.69 18.43 14.49
N LYS A 224 4.95 18.59 15.79
CA LYS A 224 5.51 19.83 16.37
C LYS A 224 6.92 20.14 15.83
N ILE A 225 7.82 19.15 15.79
CA ILE A 225 9.18 19.32 15.27
C ILE A 225 9.15 19.75 13.79
N ASN A 226 8.24 19.16 13.01
CA ASN A 226 8.12 19.44 11.58
C ASN A 226 7.25 20.67 11.27
N LYS A 227 6.85 21.44 12.27
CA LYS A 227 6.00 22.64 12.15
C LYS A 227 4.70 22.35 11.40
N ILE A 228 4.10 21.17 11.63
CA ILE A 228 2.82 20.77 11.09
C ILE A 228 1.75 21.06 12.15
N GLU A 229 0.82 21.95 11.84
CA GLU A 229 -0.30 22.25 12.72
C GLU A 229 -1.22 21.03 12.84
N PHE A 230 -1.61 20.69 14.06
CA PHE A 230 -2.50 19.56 14.32
C PHE A 230 -3.85 19.70 13.60
N GLY A 231 -4.40 20.92 13.50
CA GLY A 231 -5.64 21.19 12.76
C GLY A 231 -5.53 20.82 11.28
N ASN A 232 -4.43 21.19 10.64
CA ASN A 232 -4.15 20.85 9.24
C ASN A 232 -4.01 19.33 9.05
N PHE A 233 -3.30 18.67 9.96
CA PHE A 233 -3.19 17.22 9.97
C PHE A 233 -4.55 16.54 10.15
N TYR A 234 -5.36 16.98 11.12
CA TYR A 234 -6.69 16.44 11.36
C TYR A 234 -7.60 16.55 10.12
N ILE A 235 -7.63 17.74 9.50
CA ILE A 235 -8.46 17.97 8.31
C ILE A 235 -8.01 17.09 7.15
N GLN A 236 -6.73 17.11 6.80
CA GLN A 236 -6.23 16.41 5.62
C GLN A 236 -6.18 14.89 5.78
N TYR A 237 -5.85 14.41 6.98
CA TYR A 237 -5.58 12.99 7.20
C TYR A 237 -6.76 12.22 7.82
N LEU A 238 -7.69 12.90 8.48
CA LEU A 238 -8.84 12.27 9.14
C LEU A 238 -10.19 12.72 8.57
N ASP A 239 -10.52 14.01 8.65
CA ASP A 239 -11.88 14.48 8.36
C ASP A 239 -12.18 14.48 6.85
N TYR A 240 -11.23 14.86 6.01
CA TYR A 240 -11.42 14.81 4.56
C TYR A 240 -11.51 13.37 4.02
N PRO A 241 -10.62 12.42 4.35
CA PRO A 241 -10.78 11.02 3.97
C PRO A 241 -12.09 10.38 4.47
N LYS A 242 -12.58 10.78 5.65
CA LYS A 242 -13.88 10.36 6.16
C LYS A 242 -15.03 10.81 5.24
N SER A 243 -14.97 12.03 4.71
CA SER A 243 -15.98 12.53 3.78
C SER A 243 -16.01 11.75 2.46
N ILE A 244 -14.83 11.34 1.95
CA ILE A 244 -14.71 10.48 0.77
C ILE A 244 -15.30 9.08 1.06
N GLY A 245 -14.98 8.51 2.21
CA GLY A 245 -15.49 7.20 2.62
C GLY A 245 -17.02 7.17 2.73
N SER A 246 -17.63 8.20 3.29
CA SER A 246 -19.08 8.34 3.39
C SER A 246 -19.75 8.38 2.01
N SER A 247 -19.19 9.13 1.07
CA SER A 247 -19.69 9.18 -0.32
C SER A 247 -19.62 7.80 -1.01
N ARG A 248 -18.55 7.05 -0.80
CA ARG A 248 -18.40 5.69 -1.35
C ARG A 248 -19.40 4.71 -0.75
N LEU A 249 -19.68 4.83 0.55
CA LEU A 249 -20.67 3.98 1.22
C LEU A 249 -22.08 4.20 0.67
N ASN A 250 -22.47 5.45 0.44
CA ASN A 250 -23.78 5.79 -0.11
C ASN A 250 -23.98 5.25 -1.54
N ASN A 251 -22.90 5.08 -2.30
CA ASN A 251 -22.92 4.56 -3.68
C ASN A 251 -22.54 3.07 -3.75
N PHE A 252 -22.63 2.36 -2.63
CA PHE A 252 -22.23 0.95 -2.59
C PHE A 252 -23.35 0.04 -3.09
N GLU A 253 -23.04 -0.72 -4.14
CA GLU A 253 -23.91 -1.75 -4.69
C GLU A 253 -23.30 -3.15 -4.50
N PHE A 254 -24.09 -4.06 -3.97
CA PHE A 254 -23.66 -5.43 -3.72
C PHE A 254 -24.25 -6.40 -4.73
N ALA A 255 -23.38 -7.02 -5.54
CA ALA A 255 -23.75 -8.03 -6.53
C ALA A 255 -23.22 -9.41 -6.10
N ILE A 256 -24.10 -10.29 -5.64
CA ILE A 256 -23.80 -11.62 -5.08
C ILE A 256 -22.97 -12.48 -6.05
N ASN A 257 -23.37 -12.58 -7.32
CA ASN A 257 -22.66 -13.38 -8.32
C ASN A 257 -21.25 -12.90 -8.57
N SER A 258 -21.07 -11.58 -8.66
CA SER A 258 -19.74 -10.95 -8.81
C SER A 258 -18.88 -11.20 -7.57
N PHE A 259 -19.46 -11.10 -6.38
CA PHE A 259 -18.79 -11.35 -5.10
C PHE A 259 -18.26 -12.78 -5.02
N PHE A 260 -19.12 -13.80 -5.22
CA PHE A 260 -18.71 -15.20 -5.14
C PHE A 260 -17.67 -15.55 -6.21
N ASN A 261 -17.86 -15.11 -7.45
CA ASN A 261 -16.91 -15.38 -8.51
C ASN A 261 -15.51 -14.81 -8.25
N LYS A 262 -15.42 -13.66 -7.59
CA LYS A 262 -14.15 -13.00 -7.26
C LYS A 262 -13.46 -13.65 -6.05
N TYR A 263 -14.22 -14.02 -5.01
CA TYR A 263 -13.67 -14.40 -3.70
C TYR A 263 -13.82 -15.88 -3.35
N LYS A 264 -14.39 -16.73 -4.22
CA LYS A 264 -14.64 -18.16 -3.93
C LYS A 264 -13.43 -18.91 -3.36
N PHE A 265 -12.21 -18.63 -3.86
CA PHE A 265 -10.98 -19.27 -3.39
C PHE A 265 -10.49 -18.75 -2.01
N ILE A 266 -11.08 -17.70 -1.50
CA ILE A 266 -10.89 -17.22 -0.13
C ILE A 266 -12.04 -17.72 0.74
N ILE A 267 -13.28 -17.53 0.28
CA ILE A 267 -14.50 -17.79 1.06
C ILE A 267 -14.67 -19.27 1.34
N ILE A 268 -14.54 -20.15 0.34
CA ILE A 268 -14.75 -21.59 0.52
C ILE A 268 -13.76 -22.18 1.55
N PRO A 269 -12.43 -21.97 1.44
CA PRO A 269 -11.50 -22.44 2.46
C PRO A 269 -11.72 -21.80 3.84
N LEU A 270 -12.13 -20.53 3.89
CA LEU A 270 -12.43 -19.85 5.14
C LEU A 270 -13.66 -20.45 5.86
N PHE A 271 -14.73 -20.74 5.13
CA PHE A 271 -15.88 -21.44 5.68
C PHE A 271 -15.52 -22.83 6.21
N LEU A 272 -14.69 -23.56 5.45
CA LEU A 272 -14.22 -24.87 5.90
C LEU A 272 -13.39 -24.74 7.18
N LEU A 273 -12.53 -23.73 7.30
CA LEU A 273 -11.75 -23.46 8.51
C LEU A 273 -12.68 -23.19 9.72
N ILE A 274 -13.66 -22.32 9.55
CA ILE A 274 -14.66 -22.01 10.61
C ILE A 274 -15.40 -23.27 11.02
N PHE A 275 -15.90 -24.07 10.07
CA PHE A 275 -16.65 -25.28 10.34
C PHE A 275 -15.83 -26.31 11.13
N LEU A 276 -14.57 -26.55 10.73
CA LEU A 276 -13.67 -27.47 11.43
C LEU A 276 -13.36 -26.98 12.84
N LYS A 277 -13.26 -25.67 13.04
CA LYS A 277 -12.97 -25.09 14.34
C LYS A 277 -14.14 -25.16 15.30
N LEU A 278 -15.36 -24.85 14.85
CA LEU A 278 -16.57 -24.92 15.67
C LEU A 278 -16.84 -26.33 16.21
N LYS A 279 -16.41 -27.36 15.49
CA LYS A 279 -16.54 -28.75 15.94
C LYS A 279 -15.58 -29.14 17.08
N LYS A 280 -14.45 -28.43 17.25
CA LYS A 280 -13.34 -28.88 18.11
C LYS A 280 -13.14 -28.10 19.38
N SER A 281 -13.45 -26.84 19.42
CA SER A 281 -12.95 -25.94 20.47
C SER A 281 -14.03 -25.20 21.24
N LYS A 282 -13.70 -24.86 22.50
CA LYS A 282 -14.48 -23.88 23.28
C LYS A 282 -14.37 -22.51 22.61
N ILE A 283 -15.49 -21.83 22.43
CA ILE A 283 -15.60 -20.54 21.70
C ILE A 283 -14.62 -19.48 22.21
N PHE A 284 -14.29 -19.47 23.50
CA PHE A 284 -13.40 -18.48 24.13
C PHE A 284 -11.99 -19.02 24.45
N SER A 285 -11.52 -20.06 23.75
CA SER A 285 -10.11 -20.45 23.86
C SER A 285 -9.21 -19.47 23.10
N GLU A 286 -7.95 -19.34 23.51
CA GLU A 286 -6.94 -18.49 22.84
C GLU A 286 -6.84 -18.80 21.34
N GLU A 287 -6.88 -20.08 21.03
CA GLU A 287 -6.82 -20.55 19.65
C GLU A 287 -8.08 -20.16 18.86
N SER A 288 -9.27 -20.23 19.46
CA SER A 288 -10.54 -19.83 18.80
C SER A 288 -10.59 -18.32 18.57
N ILE A 289 -10.15 -17.53 19.54
CA ILE A 289 -10.04 -16.07 19.41
C ILE A 289 -9.03 -15.72 18.33
N GLY A 290 -7.89 -16.41 18.25
CA GLY A 290 -6.91 -16.22 17.19
C GLY A 290 -7.50 -16.45 15.79
N HIS A 291 -8.23 -17.55 15.61
CA HIS A 291 -8.92 -17.82 14.34
C HIS A 291 -10.02 -16.80 14.04
N LEU A 292 -10.80 -16.40 15.05
CA LEU A 292 -11.82 -15.36 14.89
C LEU A 292 -11.22 -14.04 14.41
N ILE A 293 -10.09 -13.60 14.99
CA ILE A 293 -9.38 -12.38 14.58
C ILE A 293 -8.91 -12.50 13.13
N PHE A 294 -8.41 -13.67 12.69
CA PHE A 294 -8.01 -13.87 11.29
C PHE A 294 -9.20 -13.86 10.33
N VAL A 295 -10.33 -14.47 10.73
CA VAL A 295 -11.60 -14.41 9.95
C VAL A 295 -12.07 -12.97 9.81
N ILE A 296 -12.09 -12.21 10.90
CA ILE A 296 -12.43 -10.79 10.90
C ILE A 296 -11.50 -9.99 9.98
N PHE A 297 -10.19 -10.21 10.07
CA PHE A 297 -9.22 -9.60 9.18
C PHE A 297 -9.56 -9.86 7.69
N THR A 298 -9.85 -11.11 7.35
CA THR A 298 -10.21 -11.49 5.98
C THR A 298 -11.49 -10.79 5.51
N ILE A 299 -12.52 -10.75 6.36
CA ILE A 299 -13.80 -10.09 6.05
C ILE A 299 -13.59 -8.58 5.86
N ILE A 300 -12.81 -7.93 6.71
CA ILE A 300 -12.47 -6.50 6.59
C ILE A 300 -11.79 -6.21 5.27
N LEU A 301 -10.84 -7.03 4.84
CA LEU A 301 -10.16 -6.83 3.57
C LEU A 301 -11.10 -7.05 2.37
N ILE A 302 -11.96 -8.04 2.41
CA ILE A 302 -12.99 -8.26 1.37
C ILE A 302 -13.92 -7.04 1.31
N PHE A 303 -14.42 -6.58 2.44
CA PHE A 303 -15.30 -5.41 2.51
C PHE A 303 -14.60 -4.15 1.96
N HIS A 304 -13.35 -3.92 2.34
CA HIS A 304 -12.56 -2.80 1.82
C HIS A 304 -12.44 -2.85 0.29
N GLN A 305 -12.14 -4.00 -0.29
CA GLN A 305 -12.04 -4.17 -1.75
C GLN A 305 -13.37 -3.90 -2.45
N LEU A 306 -14.48 -4.34 -1.87
CA LEU A 306 -15.81 -4.05 -2.41
C LEU A 306 -16.12 -2.55 -2.38
N MET A 307 -15.86 -1.89 -1.26
CA MET A 307 -16.11 -0.46 -1.07
C MET A 307 -15.26 0.44 -1.98
N THR A 308 -14.04 0.05 -2.26
CA THR A 308 -13.14 0.88 -3.05
C THR A 308 -13.25 0.62 -4.55
N LYS A 309 -13.99 -0.43 -4.97
CA LYS A 309 -14.04 -0.93 -6.36
C LYS A 309 -12.64 -1.14 -6.96
N ASN A 310 -11.63 -1.27 -6.11
CA ASN A 310 -10.23 -1.42 -6.49
C ASN A 310 -9.96 -2.82 -7.03
N GLN A 311 -8.79 -2.96 -7.60
CA GLN A 311 -8.32 -4.25 -8.06
C GLN A 311 -8.15 -5.21 -6.89
N ILE A 312 -8.44 -6.48 -7.16
CA ILE A 312 -8.43 -7.52 -6.15
C ILE A 312 -7.01 -8.03 -6.00
N PHE A 313 -6.35 -7.69 -4.91
CA PHE A 313 -4.99 -8.12 -4.58
C PHE A 313 -4.88 -8.80 -3.20
N ILE A 314 -6.01 -9.27 -2.64
CA ILE A 314 -6.05 -9.95 -1.34
C ILE A 314 -5.87 -11.49 -1.45
N TYR A 315 -5.49 -11.99 -2.61
CA TYR A 315 -5.30 -13.44 -2.84
C TYR A 315 -4.10 -14.01 -2.09
N PHE A 316 -3.18 -13.18 -1.59
CA PHE A 316 -2.13 -13.58 -0.66
C PHE A 316 -2.67 -14.19 0.66
N LEU A 317 -3.95 -14.00 0.98
CA LEU A 317 -4.61 -14.66 2.12
C LEU A 317 -4.77 -16.17 1.91
N ILE A 318 -4.89 -16.63 0.67
CA ILE A 318 -5.16 -18.02 0.33
C ILE A 318 -4.10 -18.96 0.94
N PRO A 319 -2.79 -18.79 0.72
CA PRO A 319 -1.78 -19.65 1.31
C PRO A 319 -1.79 -19.65 2.85
N ILE A 320 -2.17 -18.55 3.49
CA ILE A 320 -2.30 -18.47 4.96
C ILE A 320 -3.51 -19.28 5.43
N ILE A 321 -4.66 -19.13 4.76
CA ILE A 321 -5.88 -19.92 5.06
C ILE A 321 -5.61 -21.41 4.88
N PHE A 322 -4.89 -21.79 3.82
CA PHE A 322 -4.50 -23.19 3.59
C PHE A 322 -3.54 -23.70 4.66
N GLY A 323 -2.65 -22.85 5.17
CA GLY A 323 -1.80 -23.16 6.32
C GLY A 323 -2.60 -23.44 7.59
N LEU A 324 -3.59 -22.58 7.90
CA LEU A 324 -4.48 -22.78 9.05
C LEU A 324 -5.36 -24.05 8.89
N LEU A 325 -5.87 -24.31 7.70
CA LEU A 325 -6.59 -25.56 7.39
C LEU A 325 -5.70 -26.79 7.57
N GLU A 326 -4.45 -26.74 7.12
CA GLU A 326 -3.47 -27.82 7.28
C GLU A 326 -3.25 -28.13 8.77
N GLN A 327 -3.16 -27.11 9.62
CA GLN A 327 -3.06 -27.27 11.07
C GLN A 327 -4.29 -28.03 11.62
N GLU A 328 -5.51 -27.61 11.24
CA GLU A 328 -6.74 -28.23 11.70
C GLU A 328 -6.87 -29.69 11.23
N ILE A 329 -6.48 -29.99 10.00
CA ILE A 329 -6.49 -31.36 9.45
C ILE A 329 -5.44 -32.22 10.14
N TYR A 330 -4.22 -31.69 10.36
CA TYR A 330 -3.15 -32.43 11.01
C TYR A 330 -3.51 -32.83 12.45
N THR A 331 -4.16 -31.95 13.20
CA THR A 331 -4.62 -32.20 14.59
C THR A 331 -5.89 -33.05 14.66
N SER A 332 -6.55 -33.29 13.53
CA SER A 332 -7.74 -34.10 13.46
C SER A 332 -7.42 -35.61 13.51
N LYS A 333 -8.48 -36.43 13.77
CA LYS A 333 -8.42 -37.88 13.72
C LYS A 333 -8.72 -38.45 12.31
N TYR A 334 -8.72 -37.63 11.25
CA TYR A 334 -9.05 -38.09 9.92
C TYR A 334 -8.03 -39.12 9.38
N LYS A 335 -8.53 -40.25 8.88
CA LYS A 335 -7.71 -41.33 8.34
C LYS A 335 -6.89 -40.90 7.10
N TYR A 336 -7.48 -40.08 6.26
CA TYR A 336 -6.90 -39.68 4.95
C TYR A 336 -6.19 -38.31 4.95
N LYS A 337 -5.80 -37.80 6.12
CA LYS A 337 -5.19 -36.45 6.26
C LYS A 337 -3.99 -36.20 5.34
N LYS A 338 -3.18 -37.22 5.02
CA LYS A 338 -2.04 -37.09 4.09
C LYS A 338 -2.50 -36.76 2.67
N TYR A 339 -3.53 -37.46 2.18
CA TYR A 339 -4.06 -37.24 0.82
C TYR A 339 -4.78 -35.89 0.73
N ILE A 340 -5.53 -35.51 1.76
CA ILE A 340 -6.18 -34.18 1.84
C ILE A 340 -5.11 -33.08 1.78
N SER A 341 -4.01 -33.23 2.52
CA SER A 341 -2.91 -32.28 2.51
C SER A 341 -2.25 -32.14 1.13
N ILE A 342 -1.99 -33.27 0.43
CA ILE A 342 -1.45 -33.24 -0.92
C ILE A 342 -2.43 -32.53 -1.88
N PHE A 343 -3.71 -32.87 -1.81
CA PHE A 343 -4.75 -32.24 -2.62
C PHE A 343 -4.82 -30.73 -2.40
N MET A 344 -4.71 -30.27 -1.15
CA MET A 344 -4.66 -28.85 -0.81
C MET A 344 -3.45 -28.15 -1.45
N ILE A 345 -2.28 -28.77 -1.43
CA ILE A 345 -1.06 -28.21 -2.07
C ILE A 345 -1.27 -28.10 -3.59
N LEU A 346 -1.87 -29.09 -4.23
CA LEU A 346 -2.16 -29.06 -5.69
C LEU A 346 -3.16 -27.94 -6.05
N ILE A 347 -4.23 -27.80 -5.26
CA ILE A 347 -5.19 -26.71 -5.43
C ILE A 347 -4.50 -25.34 -5.25
N LEU A 348 -3.67 -25.21 -4.21
CA LEU A 348 -2.93 -23.97 -3.96
C LEU A 348 -1.99 -23.63 -5.10
N ALA A 349 -1.28 -24.62 -5.65
CA ALA A 349 -0.40 -24.43 -6.81
C ALA A 349 -1.20 -23.94 -8.03
N PHE A 350 -2.35 -24.56 -8.31
CA PHE A 350 -3.25 -24.12 -9.38
C PHE A 350 -3.74 -22.66 -9.18
N ILE A 351 -4.21 -22.32 -7.98
CA ILE A 351 -4.70 -20.97 -7.66
C ILE A 351 -3.57 -19.96 -7.78
N THR A 352 -2.38 -20.30 -7.24
CA THR A 352 -1.20 -19.42 -7.30
C THR A 352 -0.81 -19.14 -8.74
N THR A 353 -0.71 -20.16 -9.58
CA THR A 353 -0.40 -20.02 -11.01
C THR A 353 -1.44 -19.14 -11.72
N LYS A 354 -2.73 -19.40 -11.49
CA LYS A 354 -3.83 -18.63 -12.07
C LYS A 354 -3.73 -17.13 -11.77
N TYR A 355 -3.51 -16.77 -10.49
CA TYR A 355 -3.46 -15.38 -10.07
C TYR A 355 -2.11 -14.73 -10.38
N HIS A 356 -1.02 -15.50 -10.36
CA HIS A 356 0.27 -15.05 -10.81
C HIS A 356 0.24 -14.62 -12.29
N LEU A 357 -0.29 -15.46 -13.18
CA LEU A 357 -0.44 -15.11 -14.59
C LEU A 357 -1.30 -13.84 -14.77
N ARG A 358 -2.40 -13.72 -14.03
CA ARG A 358 -3.32 -12.59 -14.17
C ARG A 358 -2.74 -11.27 -13.67
N TYR A 359 -2.05 -11.28 -12.53
CA TYR A 359 -1.66 -10.04 -11.84
C TYR A 359 -0.19 -9.70 -11.98
N ASN A 360 0.69 -10.69 -12.12
CA ASN A 360 2.13 -10.45 -12.29
C ASN A 360 2.52 -10.41 -13.76
N GLU A 361 2.16 -11.40 -14.56
CA GLU A 361 2.47 -11.44 -16.00
C GLU A 361 1.62 -10.43 -16.79
N ASN A 362 0.30 -10.53 -16.68
CA ASN A 362 -0.62 -9.65 -17.41
C ASN A 362 -0.82 -8.28 -16.74
N LYS A 363 -0.17 -8.00 -15.61
CA LYS A 363 -0.22 -6.71 -14.89
C LYS A 363 -1.62 -6.10 -14.76
N LYS A 364 -2.64 -6.92 -14.52
CA LYS A 364 -4.03 -6.45 -14.44
C LYS A 364 -4.24 -5.42 -13.34
N PHE A 365 -3.45 -5.43 -12.29
CA PHE A 365 -3.50 -4.47 -11.19
C PHE A 365 -3.24 -3.03 -11.67
N HIS A 366 -2.32 -2.85 -12.62
CA HIS A 366 -1.97 -1.56 -13.22
C HIS A 366 -2.72 -1.27 -14.51
N GLU A 367 -3.84 -1.96 -14.77
CA GLU A 367 -4.63 -1.85 -16.02
C GLU A 367 -3.81 -2.12 -17.29
N LEU A 368 -2.66 -2.76 -17.12
CA LEU A 368 -1.76 -3.11 -18.20
C LEU A 368 -2.18 -4.40 -18.95
N THR A 369 -3.41 -4.86 -18.74
CA THR A 369 -3.98 -6.03 -19.44
C THR A 369 -4.08 -5.72 -20.94
N ASN A 370 -3.59 -6.63 -21.78
CA ASN A 370 -3.52 -6.50 -23.25
C ASN A 370 -2.44 -5.53 -23.77
N ILE A 371 -1.51 -5.13 -22.95
CA ILE A 371 -0.35 -4.40 -23.42
C ILE A 371 0.57 -5.36 -24.19
N GLN A 372 0.84 -4.99 -25.43
CA GLN A 372 1.92 -5.58 -26.21
C GLN A 372 3.24 -5.21 -25.52
N LEU A 373 3.69 -6.05 -24.57
CA LEU A 373 4.97 -5.86 -23.86
C LEU A 373 6.16 -5.80 -24.82
N GLU A 374 5.99 -6.26 -26.05
CA GLU A 374 6.97 -6.20 -27.14
C GLU A 374 7.32 -4.75 -27.53
N LYS A 375 6.38 -3.80 -27.36
CA LYS A 375 6.58 -2.39 -27.69
C LYS A 375 7.13 -1.54 -26.54
N LYS A 376 7.50 -2.16 -25.41
CA LYS A 376 8.07 -1.42 -24.25
C LYS A 376 9.44 -0.82 -24.56
N ILE A 377 9.70 0.35 -24.01
CA ILE A 377 10.97 1.07 -24.13
C ILE A 377 11.69 1.11 -22.79
N LYS A 378 13.01 1.09 -22.76
CA LYS A 378 13.78 1.33 -21.52
C LYS A 378 13.55 2.79 -21.07
N ALA A 379 13.05 2.98 -19.85
CA ALA A 379 12.81 4.31 -19.29
C ALA A 379 14.10 5.13 -19.04
N GLU A 380 15.25 4.48 -19.14
CA GLU A 380 16.57 5.14 -19.17
C GLU A 380 16.68 6.16 -20.33
N LYS A 381 15.91 6.00 -21.42
CA LYS A 381 15.80 6.99 -22.52
C LYS A 381 15.11 8.28 -22.09
N ILE A 382 14.34 8.28 -21.01
CA ILE A 382 13.79 9.49 -20.40
C ILE A 382 14.84 10.11 -19.49
N HIS A 383 15.40 9.31 -18.55
CA HIS A 383 16.46 9.75 -17.66
C HIS A 383 17.15 8.56 -16.98
N LYS A 384 18.45 8.69 -16.68
CA LYS A 384 19.27 7.65 -16.02
C LYS A 384 18.70 7.17 -14.69
N ASN A 385 18.00 8.02 -13.94
CA ASN A 385 17.39 7.67 -12.65
C ASN A 385 16.24 6.65 -12.79
N LEU A 386 15.68 6.51 -13.99
CA LEU A 386 14.62 5.51 -14.30
C LEU A 386 15.19 4.21 -14.87
N ARG A 387 16.51 4.02 -14.85
CA ARG A 387 17.16 2.78 -15.28
C ARG A 387 16.61 1.57 -14.56
N GLY A 388 16.27 0.54 -15.31
CA GLY A 388 15.66 -0.70 -14.80
C GLY A 388 14.14 -0.77 -14.95
N LEU A 389 13.46 0.34 -15.27
CA LEU A 389 12.06 0.36 -15.65
C LEU A 389 11.92 0.22 -17.16
N TYR A 390 10.98 -0.62 -17.60
CA TYR A 390 10.49 -0.65 -18.97
C TYR A 390 9.24 0.21 -19.06
N TRP A 391 9.33 1.29 -19.83
CA TRP A 391 8.28 2.28 -19.98
C TRP A 391 7.17 1.76 -20.89
N LYS A 392 5.97 1.76 -20.40
CA LYS A 392 4.73 1.58 -21.11
C LYS A 392 3.60 2.13 -20.25
N ASN A 393 2.92 3.15 -20.73
CA ASN A 393 1.80 3.80 -20.04
C ASN A 393 0.48 3.43 -20.72
N PRO A 394 -0.48 2.83 -20.01
CA PRO A 394 -1.77 2.42 -20.58
C PRO A 394 -2.67 3.60 -20.95
N HIS A 395 -2.45 4.77 -20.36
CA HIS A 395 -3.24 5.98 -20.60
C HIS A 395 -2.67 6.88 -21.71
N TYR A 396 -1.54 6.52 -22.29
CA TYR A 396 -0.99 7.23 -23.45
C TYR A 396 -1.43 6.55 -24.74
N GLU A 397 -2.15 7.28 -25.60
CA GLU A 397 -2.73 6.72 -26.84
C GLU A 397 -1.70 6.48 -27.95
N GLY A 398 -0.54 7.16 -27.87
CA GLY A 398 0.54 7.01 -28.85
C GLY A 398 1.52 5.88 -28.55
N SER A 399 2.64 5.85 -29.28
CA SER A 399 3.71 4.90 -29.01
C SER A 399 4.52 5.28 -27.77
N PRO A 400 5.09 4.32 -27.03
CA PRO A 400 6.00 4.65 -25.92
C PRO A 400 7.19 5.51 -26.34
N SER A 401 7.61 5.43 -27.61
CA SER A 401 8.67 6.28 -28.17
C SER A 401 8.29 7.75 -28.23
N ASP A 402 7.04 8.02 -28.66
CA ASP A 402 6.52 9.38 -28.79
C ASP A 402 6.34 10.01 -27.40
N GLU A 403 5.83 9.22 -26.44
CA GLU A 403 5.72 9.68 -25.05
C GLU A 403 7.10 10.04 -24.46
N VAL A 404 8.12 9.22 -24.71
CA VAL A 404 9.51 9.51 -24.29
C VAL A 404 10.03 10.81 -24.93
N LEU A 405 9.74 11.05 -26.21
CA LEU A 405 10.11 12.30 -26.88
C LEU A 405 9.42 13.51 -26.25
N ILE A 406 8.12 13.41 -25.95
CA ILE A 406 7.36 14.45 -25.24
C ILE A 406 7.98 14.75 -23.88
N LEU A 407 8.29 13.71 -23.09
CA LEU A 407 8.89 13.87 -21.77
C LEU A 407 10.28 14.51 -21.84
N ASN A 408 11.08 14.20 -22.86
CA ASN A 408 12.38 14.83 -23.08
C ASN A 408 12.25 16.30 -23.50
N LYS A 409 11.27 16.65 -24.34
CA LYS A 409 10.97 18.05 -24.68
C LYS A 409 10.47 18.81 -23.46
N ALA A 410 9.57 18.20 -22.67
CA ALA A 410 9.08 18.78 -21.41
C ALA A 410 10.21 19.14 -20.44
N GLN A 411 11.19 18.25 -20.27
CA GLN A 411 12.38 18.53 -19.46
C GLN A 411 13.11 19.80 -19.95
N LYS A 412 13.31 19.94 -21.28
CA LYS A 412 13.97 21.12 -21.86
C LYS A 412 13.19 22.41 -21.57
N ILE A 413 11.86 22.39 -21.77
CA ILE A 413 10.99 23.55 -21.48
C ILE A 413 11.03 23.91 -19.99
N ILE A 414 11.00 22.94 -19.10
CA ILE A 414 11.12 23.15 -17.66
C ILE A 414 12.48 23.77 -17.31
N TYR A 415 13.57 23.32 -17.95
CA TYR A 415 14.91 23.90 -17.75
C TYR A 415 15.02 25.31 -18.27
N SER A 416 14.41 25.65 -19.41
CA SER A 416 14.44 27.03 -19.96
C SER A 416 13.68 28.04 -19.10
N ASN A 417 12.73 27.56 -18.28
CA ASN A 417 11.96 28.37 -17.32
C ASN A 417 12.60 28.43 -15.92
N LYS A 418 13.94 28.33 -15.78
CA LYS A 418 14.64 28.30 -14.49
C LYS A 418 14.39 29.53 -13.61
N GLU A 419 14.21 30.69 -14.21
CA GLU A 419 14.00 31.97 -13.51
C GLU A 419 12.59 32.13 -12.92
N HIS A 420 11.65 31.27 -13.30
CA HIS A 420 10.26 31.34 -12.84
C HIS A 420 9.92 30.19 -11.91
N GLU A 421 9.30 30.51 -10.80
CA GLU A 421 8.67 29.50 -9.95
C GLU A 421 7.42 28.96 -10.65
N ILE A 422 7.41 27.66 -10.87
CA ILE A 422 6.35 26.98 -11.61
C ILE A 422 5.58 26.01 -10.72
N MET A 423 4.33 25.76 -11.08
CA MET A 423 3.54 24.64 -10.59
C MET A 423 3.29 23.68 -11.77
N LEU A 424 3.53 22.39 -11.56
CA LEU A 424 3.23 21.36 -12.57
C LEU A 424 2.03 20.52 -12.12
N ILE A 425 1.05 20.36 -12.98
CA ILE A 425 -0.10 19.48 -12.77
C ILE A 425 0.03 18.30 -13.71
N SER A 426 0.54 17.19 -13.19
CA SER A 426 0.91 16.02 -13.98
C SER A 426 0.99 14.77 -13.11
N HIS A 427 0.81 13.61 -13.71
CA HIS A 427 1.08 12.31 -13.11
C HIS A 427 2.55 11.86 -13.28
N TYR A 428 3.33 12.55 -14.17
CA TYR A 428 4.77 12.30 -14.32
C TYR A 428 5.60 12.96 -13.21
N LYS A 429 5.27 12.61 -11.98
CA LYS A 429 5.81 13.26 -10.78
C LYS A 429 7.30 13.02 -10.52
N PHE A 430 7.92 12.08 -11.22
CA PHE A 430 9.37 11.91 -11.21
C PHE A 430 10.12 13.08 -11.84
N LEU A 431 9.45 13.98 -12.59
CA LEU A 431 10.07 15.14 -13.23
C LEU A 431 10.76 16.06 -12.24
N ASP A 432 10.25 16.20 -11.03
CA ASP A 432 10.89 16.95 -9.94
C ASP A 432 12.31 16.45 -9.67
N SER A 433 12.46 15.15 -9.51
CA SER A 433 13.74 14.52 -9.17
C SER A 433 14.75 14.52 -10.31
N ILE A 434 14.31 14.44 -11.56
CA ILE A 434 15.19 14.38 -12.72
C ILE A 434 15.63 15.76 -13.18
N THR A 435 14.76 16.77 -13.08
CA THR A 435 15.09 18.15 -13.43
C THR A 435 15.76 18.90 -12.29
N LYS A 436 15.71 18.38 -11.07
CA LYS A 436 16.16 19.04 -9.83
C LYS A 436 15.54 20.44 -9.66
N LYS A 437 14.35 20.63 -10.24
CA LYS A 437 13.57 21.85 -10.12
C LYS A 437 12.30 21.55 -9.33
N LYS A 438 12.01 22.39 -8.35
CA LYS A 438 10.80 22.31 -7.55
C LYS A 438 9.57 22.56 -8.41
N MET A 439 8.69 21.54 -8.54
CA MET A 439 7.47 21.62 -9.35
C MET A 439 6.27 22.15 -8.58
N ASN A 440 6.41 22.43 -7.30
CA ASN A 440 5.38 23.00 -6.44
C ASN A 440 4.02 22.30 -6.52
N TYR A 441 3.97 20.98 -6.73
CA TYR A 441 2.72 20.23 -6.78
C TYR A 441 1.82 20.56 -5.58
N PRO A 442 0.56 20.98 -5.79
CA PRO A 442 -0.33 21.35 -4.68
C PRO A 442 -0.89 20.12 -3.95
N SER A 443 -0.95 18.97 -4.61
CA SER A 443 -1.48 17.72 -4.07
C SER A 443 -0.66 16.52 -4.52
N LYS A 444 -0.81 15.43 -3.80
CA LYS A 444 -0.19 14.15 -4.11
C LYS A 444 -0.75 13.51 -5.38
N THR A 445 -2.03 13.72 -5.71
CA THR A 445 -2.70 13.24 -6.93
C THR A 445 -3.64 14.30 -7.50
N PHE A 446 -4.06 14.09 -8.76
CA PHE A 446 -4.94 14.99 -9.51
C PHE A 446 -6.08 14.23 -10.15
N THR A 447 -7.11 13.88 -9.35
CA THR A 447 -8.32 13.22 -9.85
C THR A 447 -9.56 14.09 -9.58
N MET A 448 -10.55 14.05 -10.47
CA MET A 448 -11.78 14.85 -10.37
C MET A 448 -12.93 14.09 -9.71
N ASP A 449 -12.65 12.95 -9.11
CA ASP A 449 -13.63 12.14 -8.34
C ASP A 449 -13.76 12.58 -6.86
N GLY A 450 -13.02 13.62 -6.45
CA GLY A 450 -12.96 14.08 -5.08
C GLY A 450 -12.10 13.21 -4.16
N ALA A 451 -11.38 12.20 -4.69
CA ALA A 451 -10.52 11.37 -3.86
C ALA A 451 -9.15 12.02 -3.57
N SER A 452 -8.72 12.98 -4.39
CA SER A 452 -7.42 13.65 -4.27
C SER A 452 -7.49 15.05 -3.65
N ILE A 453 -8.49 15.83 -4.03
CA ILE A 453 -8.71 17.21 -3.58
C ILE A 453 -10.20 17.47 -3.33
N PRO A 454 -10.57 18.38 -2.39
CA PRO A 454 -11.95 18.72 -2.12
C PRO A 454 -12.62 19.42 -3.31
N LEU A 455 -13.64 18.83 -3.91
CA LEU A 455 -14.45 19.47 -4.95
C LEU A 455 -15.37 20.56 -4.38
N THR A 456 -15.98 21.36 -5.26
CA THR A 456 -16.86 22.50 -4.88
C THR A 456 -18.00 22.13 -3.94
N SER A 457 -18.51 20.91 -4.02
CA SER A 457 -19.56 20.38 -3.14
C SER A 457 -19.06 19.87 -1.78
N ASN A 458 -17.75 19.75 -1.59
CA ASN A 458 -17.18 19.22 -0.36
C ASN A 458 -17.06 20.32 0.71
N LYS A 459 -17.38 20.00 1.98
CA LYS A 459 -17.26 20.93 3.12
C LYS A 459 -15.86 21.53 3.30
N HIS A 460 -14.81 20.86 2.80
CA HIS A 460 -13.41 21.31 2.88
C HIS A 460 -12.95 22.13 1.67
N TYR A 461 -13.85 22.46 0.74
CA TYR A 461 -13.50 23.23 -0.46
C TYR A 461 -12.81 24.57 -0.14
N ASN A 462 -13.39 25.38 0.74
CA ASN A 462 -12.83 26.68 1.11
C ASN A 462 -11.48 26.56 1.83
N TYR A 463 -11.32 25.52 2.64
CA TYR A 463 -10.04 25.23 3.30
C TYR A 463 -8.95 24.91 2.27
N TYR A 464 -9.23 24.03 1.31
CA TYR A 464 -8.27 23.73 0.25
C TYR A 464 -8.00 24.91 -0.67
N LYS A 465 -9.01 25.73 -0.98
CA LYS A 465 -8.86 27.00 -1.73
C LYS A 465 -7.85 27.92 -1.06
N ASN A 466 -7.95 28.12 0.24
CA ASN A 466 -7.02 28.93 1.01
C ASN A 466 -5.62 28.30 1.04
N PHE A 467 -5.54 27.00 1.24
CA PHE A 467 -4.28 26.25 1.21
C PHE A 467 -3.56 26.45 -0.14
N LEU A 468 -4.26 26.30 -1.27
CA LEU A 468 -3.71 26.49 -2.60
C LEU A 468 -3.28 27.94 -2.84
N LYS A 469 -4.12 28.94 -2.47
CA LYS A 469 -3.77 30.37 -2.59
C LYS A 469 -2.52 30.72 -1.77
N ASN A 470 -2.40 30.22 -0.56
CA ASN A 470 -1.23 30.43 0.29
C ASN A 470 0.02 29.77 -0.30
N LYS A 471 -0.10 28.58 -0.87
CA LYS A 471 1.02 27.92 -1.56
C LYS A 471 1.50 28.72 -2.77
N ILE A 472 0.58 29.22 -3.59
CA ILE A 472 0.92 30.05 -4.76
C ILE A 472 1.67 31.31 -4.30
N LYS A 473 1.14 32.03 -3.30
CA LYS A 473 1.77 33.25 -2.76
C LYS A 473 3.13 32.97 -2.12
N LYS A 474 3.19 32.00 -1.21
CA LYS A 474 4.43 31.64 -0.47
C LYS A 474 5.59 31.28 -1.38
N ASN A 475 5.31 30.62 -2.51
CA ASN A 475 6.32 30.18 -3.46
C ASN A 475 6.41 31.08 -4.71
N ASN A 476 5.76 32.25 -4.74
CA ASN A 476 5.75 33.19 -5.87
C ASN A 476 5.45 32.52 -7.22
N ILE A 477 4.49 31.57 -7.24
CA ILE A 477 4.16 30.81 -8.45
C ILE A 477 3.42 31.70 -9.42
N ASN A 478 3.96 31.87 -10.61
CA ASN A 478 3.37 32.69 -11.67
C ASN A 478 2.90 31.90 -12.89
N LYS A 479 3.32 30.64 -13.04
CA LYS A 479 2.91 29.76 -14.14
C LYS A 479 2.51 28.38 -13.64
N VAL A 480 1.38 27.85 -14.17
CA VAL A 480 0.91 26.48 -13.91
C VAL A 480 0.88 25.73 -15.22
N PHE A 481 1.65 24.65 -15.29
CA PHE A 481 1.83 23.81 -16.48
C PHE A 481 0.93 22.58 -16.43
N PHE A 482 0.28 22.25 -17.55
CA PHE A 482 -0.51 21.04 -17.75
C PHE A 482 -0.05 20.36 -19.03
N PHE A 483 0.28 19.09 -18.98
CA PHE A 483 0.56 18.34 -20.22
C PHE A 483 -0.69 18.22 -21.08
N LYS A 484 -0.56 18.55 -22.38
CA LYS A 484 -1.68 18.48 -23.34
C LYS A 484 -2.27 17.08 -23.49
N HIS A 485 -1.44 16.04 -23.40
CA HIS A 485 -1.84 14.66 -23.59
C HIS A 485 -2.37 13.95 -22.34
N GLU A 486 -2.17 14.48 -21.12
CA GLU A 486 -2.62 13.83 -19.88
C GLU A 486 -4.12 14.00 -19.60
N LYS A 487 -4.81 14.86 -20.35
CA LYS A 487 -6.24 15.12 -20.18
C LYS A 487 -6.66 15.52 -18.75
N ILE A 488 -5.73 16.05 -17.94
CA ILE A 488 -6.03 16.57 -16.60
C ILE A 488 -6.77 17.91 -16.77
N PRO A 489 -8.02 18.03 -16.29
CA PRO A 489 -8.81 19.23 -16.54
C PRO A 489 -8.28 20.43 -15.73
N PHE A 490 -8.28 21.62 -16.36
CA PHE A 490 -7.87 22.88 -15.70
C PHE A 490 -8.65 23.18 -14.43
N LYS A 491 -9.89 22.67 -14.31
CA LYS A 491 -10.75 22.79 -13.13
C LYS A 491 -10.08 22.35 -11.83
N ILE A 492 -9.04 21.50 -11.91
CA ILE A 492 -8.21 21.11 -10.76
C ILE A 492 -7.57 22.32 -10.07
N ILE A 493 -7.31 23.40 -10.82
CA ILE A 493 -6.75 24.65 -10.30
C ILE A 493 -7.77 25.80 -10.45
N THR A 494 -8.41 25.92 -11.61
CA THR A 494 -9.27 27.08 -11.92
C THR A 494 -10.55 27.16 -11.07
N ASN A 495 -11.01 26.05 -10.50
CA ASN A 495 -12.11 26.08 -9.52
C ASN A 495 -11.79 26.87 -8.24
N TYR A 496 -10.49 27.05 -7.92
CA TYR A 496 -10.04 27.70 -6.67
C TYR A 496 -9.46 29.10 -6.89
N ILE A 497 -9.35 29.54 -8.16
CA ILE A 497 -8.81 30.84 -8.57
C ILE A 497 -9.88 31.62 -9.34
N GLU A 498 -9.95 32.92 -9.17
CA GLU A 498 -10.90 33.78 -9.87
C GLU A 498 -10.55 33.87 -11.37
N LYS A 499 -11.57 33.92 -12.24
CA LYS A 499 -11.38 33.88 -13.71
C LYS A 499 -10.50 35.01 -14.26
N ASN A 500 -10.54 36.19 -13.63
CA ASN A 500 -9.74 37.35 -14.00
C ASN A 500 -8.26 37.25 -13.55
N CYS A 501 -7.93 36.26 -12.73
CA CYS A 501 -6.60 36.09 -12.14
C CYS A 501 -5.65 35.22 -12.96
N TYR A 502 -6.07 34.74 -14.12
CA TYR A 502 -5.21 33.93 -14.99
C TYR A 502 -5.53 34.11 -16.47
N ASN A 503 -4.53 33.93 -17.32
CA ASN A 503 -4.69 33.71 -18.74
C ASN A 503 -4.22 32.29 -19.08
N ILE A 504 -4.76 31.73 -20.19
CA ILE A 504 -4.29 30.44 -20.71
C ILE A 504 -3.50 30.72 -22.00
N THR A 505 -2.26 30.28 -22.01
CA THR A 505 -1.40 30.21 -23.18
C THR A 505 -1.01 28.76 -23.45
N GLU A 506 -0.42 28.46 -24.58
CA GLU A 506 0.02 27.11 -24.90
C GLU A 506 1.35 27.12 -25.64
N ASP A 507 2.12 26.08 -25.43
CA ASP A 507 3.29 25.73 -26.25
C ASP A 507 3.09 24.34 -26.90
N GLU A 508 4.13 23.77 -27.48
CA GLU A 508 4.06 22.46 -28.14
C GLU A 508 3.59 21.32 -27.20
N ILE A 509 3.97 21.37 -25.92
CA ILE A 509 3.81 20.29 -24.93
C ILE A 509 2.78 20.61 -23.86
N PHE A 510 2.72 21.88 -23.45
CA PHE A 510 1.95 22.32 -22.31
C PHE A 510 0.85 23.31 -22.65
N TYR A 511 -0.25 23.23 -21.91
CA TYR A 511 -1.06 24.40 -21.60
C TYR A 511 -0.50 25.08 -20.37
N VAL A 512 -0.41 26.40 -20.39
CA VAL A 512 0.17 27.21 -19.32
C VAL A 512 -0.85 28.22 -18.81
N LEU A 513 -1.21 28.13 -17.52
CA LEU A 513 -1.98 29.17 -16.87
C LEU A 513 -1.02 30.20 -16.29
N GLU A 514 -1.02 31.41 -16.82
CA GLU A 514 -0.25 32.55 -16.31
C GLU A 514 -1.04 33.28 -15.26
N LEU A 515 -0.56 33.25 -14.01
CA LEU A 515 -1.23 33.81 -12.85
C LEU A 515 -0.90 35.31 -12.69
N LYS A 516 -1.94 36.17 -12.54
CA LYS A 516 -1.81 37.63 -12.47
C LYS A 516 -2.01 38.21 -11.08
N CYS A 517 -2.94 37.65 -10.28
CA CYS A 517 -3.39 38.23 -9.01
C CYS A 517 -2.55 37.87 -7.79
N PHE A 518 -1.47 37.15 -7.95
CA PHE A 518 -0.69 36.61 -6.83
C PHE A 518 0.72 37.20 -6.69
N LYS A 519 0.96 38.31 -7.42
CA LYS A 519 2.18 39.09 -7.31
C LYS A 519 2.28 39.84 -5.99
#